data_b12fd78b232c2382f5fe15d40541a39f
#
_entry.id   b12fd78b232c2382f5fe15d40541a39f
#
_cell.length_a   1.000
_cell.length_b   1.000
_cell.length_c   1.000
_cell.angle_alpha   90.00
_cell.angle_beta   90.00
_cell.angle_gamma   90.00
#
_symmetry.space_group_name_H-M   'P 1'
#
loop_
_entity.id
_entity.type
_entity.pdbx_description
1 polymer ?
#
loop_
_entity_poly.entity_id
_entity_poly.type
_entity_poly.pdbx_seq_one_letter_code
_entity_poly.pdbx_strand_id
1 'polypeptide(L)'
;MQDPMYDILQKYFGYTTFYPLQEEIIREALKRRDIFVLMPTGGGKSLCYQLPAMIXEGITIVFSPLIALMKDQVDGLLADGIPAVFINSSLSYEEIAKRRRDLCSNAIKILYIAPERLVMPEFLQFLQGLKVSLFAIDESHCISEWGHDFRPEYRQLKTLKEKFPDVPVMALTATATPRVQEDIISHLRLPECRVFKASFNRKNLYYQIRPKEHPYHQILQYLETRRAVLFSLRSMQAMPLSEAKNDSGIIYCQSRKTADSLAASLQSDGYRALPYHAGLTPEVRNENQERFIRXDVEIIVATIAFGMGIDKPNVRYVIHYDLPKSIEGYYQETGRAGRDGLRSDCILFFSYGDKFKIEHFIEQKEDEKDREAAYRQLRELVQYCESHVCRRRVLLAYFGERYEDPNCGHCDVCVEPRERFDGTIAAQKILSCVYRTGERFGAQYIVDVLQGSESQKILQNRHDTLKTYGVGKEYSKPQWQSFIRELIQLGYVDLSGDKYPVLKLNEKSRKVLSQKEQVFLTKPEEPRLVQKPDADDRYD
;
A
#
# COMPACT_ATOMS: atom_id res chain seq x y z
N MET A 1 7.26 26.32 -32.97
CA MET A 1 6.03 25.49 -32.92
C MET A 1 5.84 25.03 -31.48
N GLN A 2 4.65 25.24 -30.95
CA GLN A 2 4.34 24.82 -29.60
C GLN A 2 4.27 23.27 -29.55
N ASP A 3 4.75 22.66 -28.50
CA ASP A 3 4.79 21.19 -28.39
C ASP A 3 3.35 20.66 -28.24
N PRO A 4 2.87 19.78 -29.14
CA PRO A 4 1.49 19.27 -29.08
C PRO A 4 1.10 18.68 -27.73
N MET A 5 2.06 18.17 -26.98
CA MET A 5 1.80 17.61 -25.63
C MET A 5 1.25 18.67 -24.68
N TYR A 6 1.84 19.87 -24.70
CA TYR A 6 1.44 20.96 -23.80
C TYR A 6 0.09 21.56 -24.22
N ASP A 7 -0.18 21.62 -25.53
CA ASP A 7 -1.48 22.09 -26.04
C ASP A 7 -2.60 21.15 -25.59
N ILE A 8 -2.39 19.83 -25.69
CA ILE A 8 -3.37 18.82 -25.27
C ILE A 8 -3.50 18.83 -23.75
N LEU A 9 -2.40 18.94 -23.00
CA LEU A 9 -2.41 19.03 -21.55
C LEU A 9 -3.30 20.17 -21.06
N GLN A 10 -3.12 21.36 -21.65
CA GLN A 10 -3.88 22.54 -21.29
C GLN A 10 -5.35 22.43 -21.74
N LYS A 11 -5.57 22.01 -22.99
CA LYS A 11 -6.88 22.00 -23.61
C LYS A 11 -7.85 21.01 -22.94
N TYR A 12 -7.39 19.78 -22.67
CA TYR A 12 -8.26 18.70 -22.20
C TYR A 12 -8.16 18.46 -20.69
N PHE A 13 -6.99 18.67 -20.11
CA PHE A 13 -6.76 18.34 -18.68
C PHE A 13 -6.62 19.59 -17.80
N GLY A 14 -6.53 20.79 -18.41
CA GLY A 14 -6.49 22.04 -17.67
C GLY A 14 -5.17 22.34 -16.96
N TYR A 15 -4.12 21.57 -17.23
CA TYR A 15 -2.80 21.74 -16.60
C TYR A 15 -1.83 22.45 -17.54
N THR A 16 -0.90 23.20 -16.98
CA THR A 16 0.14 23.89 -17.72
C THR A 16 1.52 23.24 -17.58
N THR A 17 1.67 22.36 -16.60
CA THR A 17 2.94 21.66 -16.28
C THR A 17 2.66 20.20 -15.95
N PHE A 18 3.66 19.36 -16.19
CA PHE A 18 3.62 17.95 -15.82
C PHE A 18 4.13 17.72 -14.40
N TYR A 19 3.62 16.70 -13.74
CA TYR A 19 4.25 16.18 -12.52
C TYR A 19 5.57 15.46 -12.89
N PRO A 20 6.49 15.31 -11.93
CA PRO A 20 7.75 14.62 -12.21
C PRO A 20 7.53 13.27 -12.89
N LEU A 21 8.36 12.98 -13.89
CA LEU A 21 8.38 11.79 -14.76
C LEU A 21 7.26 11.72 -15.79
N GLN A 22 6.13 12.41 -15.63
CA GLN A 22 5.01 12.30 -16.58
C GLN A 22 5.45 12.64 -18.01
N GLU A 23 6.14 13.76 -18.20
CA GLU A 23 6.58 14.19 -19.54
C GLU A 23 7.48 13.15 -20.20
N GLU A 24 8.45 12.64 -19.44
CA GLU A 24 9.39 11.62 -19.95
C GLU A 24 8.66 10.34 -20.35
N ILE A 25 7.71 9.88 -19.51
CA ILE A 25 6.92 8.69 -19.80
C ILE A 25 6.09 8.88 -21.07
N ILE A 26 5.43 10.03 -21.21
CA ILE A 26 4.59 10.34 -22.37
C ILE A 26 5.46 10.37 -23.64
N ARG A 27 6.64 11.01 -23.59
CA ARG A 27 7.56 11.06 -24.73
C ARG A 27 8.02 9.66 -25.16
N GLU A 28 8.29 8.78 -24.22
CA GLU A 28 8.68 7.39 -24.53
C GLU A 28 7.49 6.60 -25.12
N ALA A 29 6.27 6.84 -24.62
CA ALA A 29 5.05 6.24 -25.19
C ALA A 29 4.86 6.67 -26.65
N LEU A 30 5.08 7.95 -26.95
CA LEU A 30 4.98 8.48 -28.32
C LEU A 30 6.05 7.89 -29.26
N LYS A 31 7.19 7.43 -28.71
CA LYS A 31 8.23 6.70 -29.47
C LYS A 31 7.88 5.21 -29.63
N ARG A 32 6.70 4.80 -29.19
CA ARG A 32 6.17 3.41 -29.29
C ARG A 32 7.05 2.40 -28.56
N ARG A 33 7.59 2.79 -27.40
CA ARG A 33 8.40 1.90 -26.55
C ARG A 33 7.53 1.22 -25.49
N ASP A 34 7.91 0.00 -25.11
CA ASP A 34 7.35 -0.66 -23.94
C ASP A 34 7.84 0.05 -22.69
N ILE A 35 6.96 0.24 -21.71
CA ILE A 35 7.22 1.05 -20.52
C ILE A 35 6.68 0.36 -19.26
N PHE A 36 7.47 0.39 -18.19
CA PHE A 36 7.00 0.05 -16.85
C PHE A 36 7.02 1.30 -15.98
N VAL A 37 5.89 1.63 -15.36
CA VAL A 37 5.70 2.83 -14.55
C VAL A 37 5.34 2.45 -13.12
N LEU A 38 6.18 2.84 -12.18
CA LEU A 38 5.93 2.71 -10.75
C LEU A 38 5.80 4.11 -10.17
N MET A 39 4.58 4.54 -9.90
CA MET A 39 4.29 5.87 -9.35
C MET A 39 3.24 5.76 -8.26
N PRO A 40 3.42 6.44 -7.12
CA PRO A 40 2.47 6.35 -6.02
C PRO A 40 1.08 6.85 -6.40
N THR A 41 0.10 6.49 -5.60
CA THR A 41 -1.26 7.00 -5.74
C THR A 41 -1.24 8.53 -5.66
N GLY A 42 -1.95 9.19 -6.56
CA GLY A 42 -1.93 10.65 -6.68
C GLY A 42 -0.79 11.19 -7.55
N GLY A 43 0.07 10.34 -8.07
CA GLY A 43 1.17 10.75 -8.96
C GLY A 43 0.77 11.03 -10.41
N GLY A 44 -0.53 10.89 -10.73
CA GLY A 44 -1.04 11.19 -12.06
C GLY A 44 -0.74 10.13 -13.11
N LYS A 45 -0.75 8.84 -12.71
CA LYS A 45 -0.48 7.70 -13.61
C LYS A 45 -1.36 7.70 -14.85
N SER A 46 -2.66 8.00 -14.70
CA SER A 46 -3.64 7.91 -15.81
C SER A 46 -3.26 8.84 -16.97
N LEU A 47 -2.77 10.04 -16.67
CA LEU A 47 -2.34 11.01 -17.68
C LEU A 47 -1.25 10.44 -18.59
N CYS A 48 -0.41 9.54 -18.07
CA CYS A 48 0.72 8.96 -18.81
C CYS A 48 0.26 8.15 -20.04
N TYR A 49 -0.97 7.60 -20.02
CA TYR A 49 -1.52 6.91 -21.19
C TYR A 49 -2.68 7.68 -21.83
N GLN A 50 -3.39 8.50 -21.07
CA GLN A 50 -4.53 9.27 -21.60
C GLN A 50 -4.07 10.36 -22.59
N LEU A 51 -3.00 11.07 -22.26
CA LEU A 51 -2.50 12.13 -23.15
C LEU A 51 -1.92 11.56 -24.45
N PRO A 52 -1.06 10.52 -24.44
CA PRO A 52 -0.61 9.91 -25.69
C PRO A 52 -1.76 9.37 -26.55
N ALA A 53 -2.83 8.90 -25.94
CA ALA A 53 -4.01 8.42 -26.68
C ALA A 53 -4.61 9.50 -27.59
N MET A 54 -4.52 10.77 -27.19
CA MET A 54 -5.01 11.90 -27.98
C MET A 54 -4.07 12.25 -29.14
N ILE A 55 -2.82 11.87 -29.06
CA ILE A 55 -1.82 12.11 -30.11
C ILE A 55 -1.69 10.92 -31.06
N UNK A 56 -1.60 9.71 -30.43
CA UNK A 56 -1.38 8.66 -31.11
C UNK A 56 -2.51 8.43 -31.95
N GLU A 57 -2.23 7.92 -33.22
CA GLU A 57 -3.23 7.52 -34.20
C GLU A 57 -3.73 6.12 -33.89
N GLY A 58 -5.05 5.97 -33.70
CA GLY A 58 -5.66 4.71 -33.30
C GLY A 58 -6.25 4.78 -31.90
N ILE A 59 -6.45 3.61 -31.28
CA ILE A 59 -7.15 3.46 -29.99
C ILE A 59 -6.16 2.99 -28.94
N THR A 60 -6.17 3.63 -27.78
CA THR A 60 -5.48 3.12 -26.57
C THR A 60 -6.43 2.21 -25.81
N ILE A 61 -6.01 0.99 -25.53
CA ILE A 61 -6.78 0.02 -24.77
C ILE A 61 -6.20 -0.07 -23.35
N VAL A 62 -7.07 0.17 -22.36
CA VAL A 62 -6.69 0.19 -20.95
C VAL A 62 -7.29 -1.02 -20.25
N PHE A 63 -6.44 -1.86 -19.68
CA PHE A 63 -6.87 -2.98 -18.82
C PHE A 63 -6.95 -2.49 -17.38
N SER A 64 -8.12 -2.67 -16.76
CA SER A 64 -8.37 -2.24 -15.40
C SER A 64 -9.11 -3.34 -14.62
N PRO A 65 -8.82 -3.50 -13.31
CA PRO A 65 -9.40 -4.62 -12.55
C PRO A 65 -10.81 -4.37 -12.02
N LEU A 66 -11.33 -3.14 -12.13
CA LEU A 66 -12.57 -2.76 -11.44
C LEU A 66 -13.56 -2.05 -12.37
N ILE A 67 -14.75 -2.60 -12.42
CA ILE A 67 -15.87 -2.07 -13.22
C ILE A 67 -16.21 -0.62 -12.83
N ALA A 68 -16.30 -0.34 -11.52
CA ALA A 68 -16.60 1.01 -11.04
C ALA A 68 -15.52 2.02 -11.45
N LEU A 69 -14.25 1.65 -11.32
CA LEU A 69 -13.15 2.52 -11.71
C LEU A 69 -13.18 2.84 -13.22
N MET A 70 -13.49 1.84 -14.05
CA MET A 70 -13.60 2.05 -15.50
C MET A 70 -14.67 3.09 -15.83
N LYS A 71 -15.81 3.01 -15.16
CA LYS A 71 -16.91 3.96 -15.37
C LYS A 71 -16.48 5.37 -14.97
N ASP A 72 -15.93 5.52 -13.77
CA ASP A 72 -15.49 6.81 -13.25
C ASP A 72 -14.43 7.46 -14.17
N GLN A 73 -13.47 6.65 -14.66
CA GLN A 73 -12.44 7.14 -15.60
C GLN A 73 -13.08 7.60 -16.93
N VAL A 74 -14.01 6.81 -17.47
CA VAL A 74 -14.67 7.17 -18.73
C VAL A 74 -15.54 8.40 -18.55
N ASP A 75 -16.33 8.49 -17.48
CA ASP A 75 -17.18 9.66 -17.21
C ASP A 75 -16.32 10.93 -17.08
N GLY A 76 -15.17 10.86 -16.40
CA GLY A 76 -14.22 11.97 -16.30
C GLY A 76 -13.68 12.39 -17.68
N LEU A 77 -13.23 11.42 -18.47
CA LEU A 77 -12.70 11.69 -19.82
C LEU A 77 -13.74 12.33 -20.72
N LEU A 78 -14.99 11.85 -20.67
CA LEU A 78 -16.07 12.42 -21.47
C LEU A 78 -16.37 13.87 -21.03
N ALA A 79 -16.33 14.15 -19.73
CA ALA A 79 -16.48 15.52 -19.21
C ALA A 79 -15.37 16.44 -19.70
N ASP A 80 -14.16 15.91 -19.87
CA ASP A 80 -13.02 16.65 -20.40
C ASP A 80 -13.03 16.73 -21.95
N GLY A 81 -14.04 16.14 -22.60
CA GLY A 81 -14.17 16.15 -24.07
C GLY A 81 -13.32 15.09 -24.79
N ILE A 82 -12.87 14.07 -24.06
CA ILE A 82 -12.06 12.98 -24.62
C ILE A 82 -12.98 11.77 -24.91
N PRO A 83 -13.07 11.30 -26.17
CA PRO A 83 -13.94 10.18 -26.52
C PRO A 83 -13.43 8.86 -25.93
N ALA A 84 -14.14 8.35 -24.91
CA ALA A 84 -13.77 7.12 -24.22
C ALA A 84 -15.00 6.24 -23.99
N VAL A 85 -14.79 4.93 -23.97
CA VAL A 85 -15.83 3.95 -23.61
C VAL A 85 -15.24 2.84 -22.75
N PHE A 86 -16.11 2.10 -22.06
CA PHE A 86 -15.71 0.87 -21.39
C PHE A 86 -16.56 -0.29 -21.90
N ILE A 87 -16.00 -1.50 -21.86
CA ILE A 87 -16.74 -2.75 -22.13
C ILE A 87 -16.46 -3.71 -20.98
N ASN A 88 -17.49 -4.04 -20.21
CA ASN A 88 -17.40 -4.95 -19.08
C ASN A 88 -18.68 -5.82 -18.98
N SER A 89 -18.78 -6.60 -17.92
CA SER A 89 -19.88 -7.57 -17.72
C SER A 89 -21.20 -6.93 -17.29
N SER A 90 -21.21 -5.64 -16.93
CA SER A 90 -22.44 -4.96 -16.50
C SER A 90 -23.31 -4.45 -17.65
N LEU A 91 -22.79 -4.48 -18.89
CA LEU A 91 -23.45 -3.92 -20.06
C LEU A 91 -24.33 -4.94 -20.76
N SER A 92 -25.46 -4.47 -21.31
CA SER A 92 -26.32 -5.26 -22.16
C SER A 92 -25.67 -5.56 -23.52
N TYR A 93 -26.16 -6.58 -24.20
CA TYR A 93 -25.67 -6.95 -25.53
C TYR A 93 -25.80 -5.77 -26.52
N GLU A 94 -26.88 -5.02 -26.45
CA GLU A 94 -27.13 -3.87 -27.35
C GLU A 94 -26.12 -2.76 -27.11
N GLU A 95 -25.81 -2.48 -25.86
CA GLU A 95 -24.77 -1.49 -25.47
C GLU A 95 -23.40 -1.91 -25.99
N ILE A 96 -23.04 -3.17 -25.82
CA ILE A 96 -21.76 -3.69 -26.30
C ILE A 96 -21.69 -3.56 -27.84
N ALA A 97 -22.77 -3.94 -28.54
CA ALA A 97 -22.83 -3.85 -30.01
C ALA A 97 -22.67 -2.40 -30.48
N LYS A 98 -23.34 -1.46 -29.79
CA LYS A 98 -23.21 -0.02 -30.09
C LYS A 98 -21.77 0.45 -29.92
N ARG A 99 -21.15 0.15 -28.75
CA ARG A 99 -19.76 0.57 -28.45
C ARG A 99 -18.75 -0.03 -29.44
N ARG A 100 -18.98 -1.28 -29.89
CA ARG A 100 -18.15 -1.91 -30.94
C ARG A 100 -18.23 -1.13 -32.25
N ARG A 101 -19.43 -0.68 -32.67
CA ARG A 101 -19.58 0.15 -33.89
C ARG A 101 -18.84 1.47 -33.74
N ASP A 102 -18.94 2.13 -32.59
CA ASP A 102 -18.26 3.40 -32.32
C ASP A 102 -16.74 3.23 -32.37
N LEU A 103 -16.22 2.11 -31.87
CA LEU A 103 -14.79 1.78 -31.94
C LEU A 103 -14.33 1.58 -33.40
N CYS A 104 -15.13 0.87 -34.20
CA CYS A 104 -14.80 0.64 -35.61
C CYS A 104 -14.82 1.91 -36.46
N SER A 105 -15.59 2.92 -36.04
CA SER A 105 -15.68 4.19 -36.77
C SER A 105 -14.56 5.18 -36.43
N ASN A 106 -13.62 4.78 -35.56
CA ASN A 106 -12.54 5.64 -35.04
C ASN A 106 -13.06 6.85 -34.25
N ALA A 107 -14.29 6.80 -33.76
CA ALA A 107 -14.88 7.86 -32.95
C ALA A 107 -14.33 7.87 -31.53
N ILE A 108 -13.70 6.77 -31.11
CA ILE A 108 -13.24 6.56 -29.72
C ILE A 108 -11.72 6.58 -29.69
N LYS A 109 -11.16 7.23 -28.68
CA LYS A 109 -9.71 7.30 -28.44
C LYS A 109 -9.23 6.32 -27.37
N ILE A 110 -10.07 6.04 -26.36
CA ILE A 110 -9.68 5.20 -25.23
C ILE A 110 -10.77 4.17 -24.95
N LEU A 111 -10.38 2.90 -24.86
CA LEU A 111 -11.28 1.78 -24.51
C LEU A 111 -10.78 1.15 -23.21
N TYR A 112 -11.61 1.17 -22.17
CA TYR A 112 -11.36 0.46 -20.92
C TYR A 112 -12.02 -0.92 -20.95
N ILE A 113 -11.26 -1.96 -20.64
CA ILE A 113 -11.77 -3.34 -20.59
C ILE A 113 -11.19 -4.10 -19.40
N ALA A 114 -11.93 -5.11 -18.97
CA ALA A 114 -11.47 -6.05 -17.95
C ALA A 114 -10.64 -7.17 -18.61
N PRO A 115 -9.55 -7.64 -17.95
CA PRO A 115 -8.65 -8.63 -18.56
C PRO A 115 -9.31 -9.94 -18.99
N GLU A 116 -10.37 -10.37 -18.30
CA GLU A 116 -11.10 -11.60 -18.62
C GLU A 116 -11.73 -11.58 -20.01
N ARG A 117 -11.87 -10.42 -20.61
CA ARG A 117 -12.39 -10.30 -21.99
C ARG A 117 -11.42 -10.90 -23.03
N LEU A 118 -10.12 -10.90 -22.74
CA LEU A 118 -9.11 -11.44 -23.66
C LEU A 118 -9.23 -12.97 -23.85
N VAL A 119 -9.86 -13.67 -22.91
CA VAL A 119 -10.05 -15.12 -23.00
C VAL A 119 -11.12 -15.47 -24.07
N MET A 120 -11.95 -14.50 -24.43
CA MET A 120 -13.03 -14.69 -25.42
C MET A 120 -12.47 -14.53 -26.83
N PRO A 121 -12.41 -15.63 -27.63
CA PRO A 121 -11.78 -15.56 -28.98
C PRO A 121 -12.41 -14.50 -29.89
N GLU A 122 -13.73 -14.38 -29.84
CA GLU A 122 -14.46 -13.37 -30.66
C GLU A 122 -14.07 -11.95 -30.30
N PHE A 123 -13.80 -11.71 -29.02
CA PHE A 123 -13.38 -10.36 -28.56
C PHE A 123 -11.94 -10.09 -28.97
N LEU A 124 -11.07 -11.08 -28.83
CA LEU A 124 -9.67 -10.95 -29.26
C LEU A 124 -9.60 -10.69 -30.78
N GLN A 125 -10.39 -11.42 -31.58
CA GLN A 125 -10.46 -11.20 -33.03
C GLN A 125 -10.97 -9.78 -33.35
N PHE A 126 -11.97 -9.31 -32.60
CA PHE A 126 -12.49 -7.94 -32.75
C PHE A 126 -11.37 -6.92 -32.49
N LEU A 127 -10.59 -7.08 -31.40
CA LEU A 127 -9.47 -6.19 -31.08
C LEU A 127 -8.39 -6.20 -32.19
N GLN A 128 -8.12 -7.35 -32.78
CA GLN A 128 -7.14 -7.47 -33.86
C GLN A 128 -7.58 -6.72 -35.12
N GLY A 129 -8.87 -6.47 -35.28
CA GLY A 129 -9.41 -5.67 -36.37
C GLY A 129 -9.35 -4.17 -36.15
N LEU A 130 -8.97 -3.72 -34.95
CA LEU A 130 -8.85 -2.29 -34.63
C LEU A 130 -7.42 -1.81 -34.81
N LYS A 131 -7.26 -0.53 -35.10
CA LYS A 131 -5.93 0.12 -35.10
C LYS A 131 -5.57 0.48 -33.65
N VAL A 132 -4.89 -0.43 -32.95
CA VAL A 132 -4.49 -0.22 -31.57
C VAL A 132 -3.16 0.53 -31.52
N SER A 133 -3.12 1.63 -30.79
CA SER A 133 -1.92 2.47 -30.65
C SER A 133 -1.08 2.11 -29.41
N LEU A 134 -1.73 1.67 -28.32
CA LEU A 134 -1.07 1.42 -27.04
C LEU A 134 -1.93 0.50 -26.20
N PHE A 135 -1.32 -0.43 -25.48
CA PHE A 135 -1.95 -1.15 -24.37
C PHE A 135 -1.46 -0.56 -23.06
N ALA A 136 -2.36 -0.05 -22.25
CA ALA A 136 -2.07 0.38 -20.87
C ALA A 136 -2.62 -0.67 -19.91
N ILE A 137 -1.78 -1.17 -19.02
CA ILE A 137 -2.17 -2.15 -18.00
C ILE A 137 -2.13 -1.45 -16.65
N ASP A 138 -3.30 -0.98 -16.22
CA ASP A 138 -3.43 -0.32 -14.92
C ASP A 138 -3.47 -1.37 -13.80
N GLU A 139 -3.02 -0.97 -12.63
CA GLU A 139 -2.86 -1.85 -11.46
C GLU A 139 -2.12 -3.15 -11.83
N SER A 140 -1.04 -3.02 -12.59
CA SER A 140 -0.29 -4.17 -13.12
C SER A 140 0.26 -5.10 -12.04
N HIS A 141 0.31 -4.67 -10.76
CA HIS A 141 0.66 -5.55 -9.64
C HIS A 141 -0.28 -6.76 -9.52
N CYS A 142 -1.50 -6.66 -10.08
CA CYS A 142 -2.45 -7.78 -10.11
C CYS A 142 -1.95 -9.00 -10.91
N ILE A 143 -0.92 -8.82 -11.75
CA ILE A 143 -0.29 -9.93 -12.51
C ILE A 143 0.45 -10.89 -11.58
N SER A 144 1.03 -10.37 -10.51
CA SER A 144 2.02 -11.10 -9.69
C SER A 144 1.36 -11.85 -8.53
N GLU A 145 1.68 -13.12 -8.39
CA GLU A 145 1.31 -13.95 -7.23
C GLU A 145 1.97 -13.43 -5.94
N TRP A 146 3.03 -12.64 -6.08
CA TRP A 146 3.73 -12.01 -4.95
C TRP A 146 3.13 -10.66 -4.57
N GLY A 147 2.18 -10.16 -5.38
CA GLY A 147 1.49 -8.90 -5.13
C GLY A 147 0.38 -9.06 -4.08
N HIS A 148 -0.08 -7.95 -3.57
CA HIS A 148 -1.10 -7.92 -2.51
C HIS A 148 -2.55 -8.11 -3.04
N ASP A 149 -2.76 -7.99 -4.35
CA ASP A 149 -4.09 -8.15 -5.00
C ASP A 149 -3.93 -8.96 -6.28
N PHE A 150 -3.42 -10.19 -6.15
CA PHE A 150 -3.25 -11.08 -7.30
C PHE A 150 -4.61 -11.42 -7.92
N ARG A 151 -4.66 -11.34 -9.25
CA ARG A 151 -5.87 -11.65 -10.04
C ARG A 151 -5.49 -12.59 -11.19
N PRO A 152 -5.95 -13.84 -11.15
CA PRO A 152 -5.57 -14.81 -12.20
C PRO A 152 -5.87 -14.34 -13.62
N GLU A 153 -6.92 -13.54 -13.81
CA GLU A 153 -7.34 -12.99 -15.11
C GLU A 153 -6.25 -12.12 -15.73
N TYR A 154 -5.45 -11.42 -14.90
CA TYR A 154 -4.34 -10.58 -15.36
C TYR A 154 -3.22 -11.41 -16.02
N ARG A 155 -3.13 -12.70 -15.71
CA ARG A 155 -2.16 -13.60 -16.35
C ARG A 155 -2.40 -13.75 -17.85
N GLN A 156 -3.62 -13.52 -18.33
CA GLN A 156 -3.95 -13.58 -19.76
C GLN A 156 -3.25 -12.48 -20.56
N LEU A 157 -2.85 -11.38 -19.89
CA LEU A 157 -2.20 -10.24 -20.55
C LEU A 157 -0.84 -10.60 -21.16
N LYS A 158 -0.24 -11.75 -20.78
CA LYS A 158 0.99 -12.26 -21.40
C LYS A 158 0.85 -12.48 -22.91
N THR A 159 -0.38 -12.71 -23.39
CA THR A 159 -0.65 -12.96 -24.81
C THR A 159 -0.61 -11.69 -25.66
N LEU A 160 -0.60 -10.50 -25.06
CA LEU A 160 -0.63 -9.24 -25.80
C LEU A 160 0.53 -9.12 -26.78
N LYS A 161 1.76 -9.40 -26.33
CA LYS A 161 2.94 -9.30 -27.20
C LYS A 161 2.98 -10.38 -28.27
N GLU A 162 2.30 -11.51 -28.07
CA GLU A 162 2.17 -12.57 -29.07
C GLU A 162 1.16 -12.21 -30.15
N LYS A 163 0.02 -11.64 -29.73
CA LYS A 163 -1.09 -11.35 -30.65
C LYS A 163 -0.99 -9.97 -31.29
N PHE A 164 -0.23 -9.04 -30.69
CA PHE A 164 -0.05 -7.66 -31.14
C PHE A 164 1.43 -7.28 -30.99
N PRO A 165 2.35 -7.91 -31.77
CA PRO A 165 3.79 -7.69 -31.54
C PRO A 165 4.25 -6.25 -31.75
N ASP A 166 3.58 -5.49 -32.61
CA ASP A 166 3.95 -4.12 -32.94
C ASP A 166 3.32 -3.07 -32.03
N VAL A 167 2.43 -3.46 -31.11
CA VAL A 167 1.76 -2.52 -30.22
C VAL A 167 2.55 -2.41 -28.91
N PRO A 168 2.95 -1.20 -28.52
CA PRO A 168 3.66 -1.02 -27.24
C PRO A 168 2.75 -1.28 -26.04
N VAL A 169 3.38 -1.70 -24.95
CA VAL A 169 2.70 -1.99 -23.67
C VAL A 169 3.23 -1.05 -22.60
N MET A 170 2.33 -0.37 -21.89
CA MET A 170 2.65 0.43 -20.71
C MET A 170 2.03 -0.22 -19.49
N ALA A 171 2.86 -0.79 -18.61
CA ALA A 171 2.39 -1.40 -17.35
C ALA A 171 2.56 -0.37 -16.24
N LEU A 172 1.47 -0.09 -15.49
CA LEU A 172 1.47 0.95 -14.46
C LEU A 172 0.97 0.37 -13.13
N THR A 173 1.63 0.76 -12.06
CA THR A 173 1.15 0.43 -10.71
C THR A 173 1.62 1.47 -9.69
N ALA A 174 0.90 1.56 -8.57
CA ALA A 174 1.27 2.42 -7.44
C ALA A 174 2.11 1.67 -6.41
N THR A 175 2.03 0.35 -6.38
CA THR A 175 2.64 -0.47 -5.33
C THR A 175 3.22 -1.74 -5.93
N ALA A 176 4.54 -1.85 -5.90
CA ALA A 176 5.22 -3.08 -6.32
C ALA A 176 6.59 -3.15 -5.65
N THR A 177 6.82 -4.21 -4.89
CA THR A 177 8.16 -4.50 -4.38
C THR A 177 9.09 -4.87 -5.55
N PRO A 178 10.41 -4.85 -5.39
CA PRO A 178 11.33 -5.22 -6.48
C PRO A 178 10.99 -6.58 -7.11
N ARG A 179 10.61 -7.56 -6.30
CA ARG A 179 10.21 -8.89 -6.76
C ARG A 179 8.96 -8.83 -7.65
N VAL A 180 7.95 -8.05 -7.23
CA VAL A 180 6.71 -7.86 -8.00
C VAL A 180 7.01 -7.16 -9.33
N GLN A 181 7.89 -6.16 -9.32
CA GLN A 181 8.31 -5.45 -10.56
C GLN A 181 8.93 -6.42 -11.56
N GLU A 182 9.86 -7.25 -11.12
CA GLU A 182 10.53 -8.26 -11.96
C GLU A 182 9.51 -9.24 -12.54
N ASP A 183 8.58 -9.71 -11.71
CA ASP A 183 7.54 -10.65 -12.13
C ASP A 183 6.62 -10.04 -13.20
N ILE A 184 6.21 -8.78 -13.03
CA ILE A 184 5.37 -8.06 -14.02
C ILE A 184 6.10 -7.97 -15.36
N ILE A 185 7.34 -7.49 -15.36
CA ILE A 185 8.12 -7.28 -16.60
C ILE A 185 8.35 -8.62 -17.32
N SER A 186 8.71 -9.66 -16.58
CA SER A 186 8.92 -10.99 -17.12
C SER A 186 7.64 -11.58 -17.69
N HIS A 187 6.55 -11.51 -16.94
CA HIS A 187 5.27 -12.10 -17.33
C HIS A 187 4.70 -11.44 -18.59
N LEU A 188 4.81 -10.11 -18.70
CA LEU A 188 4.35 -9.37 -19.87
C LEU A 188 5.33 -9.45 -21.05
N ARG A 189 6.48 -10.09 -20.85
CA ARG A 189 7.54 -10.23 -21.88
C ARG A 189 8.04 -8.88 -22.41
N LEU A 190 8.44 -8.01 -21.47
CA LEU A 190 8.91 -6.67 -21.76
C LEU A 190 10.40 -6.51 -21.37
N PRO A 191 11.32 -7.33 -21.94
CA PRO A 191 12.71 -7.37 -21.45
C PRO A 191 13.47 -6.05 -21.67
N GLU A 192 13.09 -5.25 -22.64
CA GLU A 192 13.76 -3.99 -22.98
C GLU A 192 12.89 -2.76 -22.66
N CYS A 193 11.90 -2.90 -21.79
CA CYS A 193 11.03 -1.78 -21.46
C CYS A 193 11.79 -0.66 -20.74
N ARG A 194 11.35 0.56 -20.96
CA ARG A 194 11.84 1.71 -20.19
C ARG A 194 11.17 1.68 -18.81
N VAL A 195 11.96 1.76 -17.77
CA VAL A 195 11.49 1.68 -16.39
C VAL A 195 11.52 3.08 -15.76
N PHE A 196 10.37 3.53 -15.26
CA PHE A 196 10.23 4.80 -14.55
C PHE A 196 9.74 4.53 -13.15
N LYS A 197 10.49 4.98 -12.17
CA LYS A 197 10.16 4.81 -10.75
C LYS A 197 10.15 6.16 -10.06
N ALA A 198 8.97 6.57 -9.61
CA ALA A 198 8.86 7.73 -8.72
C ALA A 198 9.15 7.29 -7.29
N SER A 199 9.58 8.22 -6.47
CA SER A 199 9.79 7.95 -5.05
C SER A 199 8.47 7.59 -4.36
N PHE A 200 8.51 6.59 -3.48
CA PHE A 200 7.41 6.26 -2.58
C PHE A 200 7.28 7.25 -1.42
N ASN A 201 8.20 8.19 -1.29
CA ASN A 201 8.28 9.10 -0.15
C ASN A 201 7.23 10.21 -0.24
N ARG A 202 6.17 10.07 0.54
CA ARG A 202 5.13 11.09 0.71
C ARG A 202 5.49 11.96 1.93
N LYS A 203 6.31 13.00 1.69
CA LYS A 203 6.91 13.84 2.75
C LYS A 203 5.88 14.50 3.67
N ASN A 204 4.69 14.79 3.14
CA ASN A 204 3.62 15.47 3.86
C ASN A 204 2.78 14.54 4.76
N LEU A 205 2.99 13.21 4.69
CA LEU A 205 2.23 12.26 5.51
C LEU A 205 2.96 12.00 6.82
N TYR A 206 2.26 12.17 7.94
CA TYR A 206 2.75 11.88 9.29
C TYR A 206 2.27 10.50 9.70
N TYR A 207 3.20 9.55 9.82
CA TYR A 207 2.88 8.15 10.15
C TYR A 207 3.00 7.91 11.65
N GLN A 208 1.97 7.31 12.25
CA GLN A 208 2.00 6.94 13.67
C GLN A 208 1.26 5.62 13.92
N ILE A 209 1.85 4.82 14.79
CA ILE A 209 1.27 3.55 15.27
C ILE A 209 0.91 3.76 16.73
N ARG A 210 -0.33 3.46 17.10
CA ARG A 210 -0.82 3.58 18.48
C ARG A 210 -1.32 2.24 18.99
N PRO A 211 -1.10 1.93 20.27
CA PRO A 211 -1.77 0.77 20.87
C PRO A 211 -3.28 0.91 20.75
N LYS A 212 -3.96 -0.18 20.42
CA LYS A 212 -5.42 -0.20 20.29
C LYS A 212 -6.05 -0.41 21.67
N GLU A 213 -6.22 0.69 22.40
CA GLU A 213 -6.80 0.72 23.76
C GLU A 213 -7.98 1.69 23.73
N HIS A 214 -9.22 1.18 23.87
CA HIS A 214 -10.42 2.00 23.73
C HIS A 214 -10.39 2.83 22.43
N PRO A 215 -10.30 2.18 21.26
CA PRO A 215 -9.98 2.88 20.01
C PRO A 215 -11.00 3.94 19.60
N TYR A 216 -12.27 3.76 19.93
CA TYR A 216 -13.29 4.78 19.67
C TYR A 216 -12.98 6.08 20.42
N HIS A 217 -12.64 5.96 21.72
CA HIS A 217 -12.26 7.12 22.53
C HIS A 217 -11.00 7.80 21.98
N GLN A 218 -10.02 7.00 21.54
CA GLN A 218 -8.80 7.55 20.92
C GLN A 218 -9.11 8.33 19.63
N ILE A 219 -10.08 7.85 18.83
CA ILE A 219 -10.56 8.57 17.64
C ILE A 219 -11.22 9.89 18.03
N LEU A 220 -12.14 9.86 18.98
CA LEU A 220 -12.83 11.09 19.44
C LEU A 220 -11.84 12.13 19.94
N GLN A 221 -10.90 11.74 20.79
CA GLN A 221 -9.87 12.62 21.31
C GLN A 221 -9.05 13.26 20.17
N TYR A 222 -8.70 12.46 19.16
CA TYR A 222 -7.98 12.97 17.98
C TYR A 222 -8.83 13.99 17.22
N LEU A 223 -10.10 13.66 16.95
CA LEU A 223 -11.01 14.54 16.20
C LEU A 223 -11.29 15.84 16.94
N GLU A 224 -11.49 15.79 18.25
CA GLU A 224 -11.69 16.96 19.12
C GLU A 224 -10.46 17.86 19.11
N THR A 225 -9.27 17.28 19.22
CA THR A 225 -8.01 18.03 19.16
C THR A 225 -7.90 18.76 17.82
N ARG A 226 -8.22 18.08 16.71
CA ARG A 226 -8.20 18.71 15.38
C ARG A 226 -9.21 19.86 15.29
N ARG A 227 -10.45 19.65 15.76
CA ARG A 227 -11.48 20.72 15.77
C ARG A 227 -11.02 21.93 16.58
N ALA A 228 -10.40 21.71 17.74
CA ALA A 228 -9.88 22.79 18.58
C ALA A 228 -8.77 23.59 17.87
N VAL A 229 -7.82 22.90 17.22
CA VAL A 229 -6.74 23.54 16.45
C VAL A 229 -7.32 24.37 15.30
N LEU A 230 -8.25 23.80 14.53
CA LEU A 230 -8.91 24.51 13.42
C LEU A 230 -9.64 25.75 13.92
N PHE A 231 -10.35 25.65 15.05
CA PHE A 231 -11.04 26.78 15.66
C PHE A 231 -10.06 27.89 16.06
N SER A 232 -8.92 27.51 16.67
CA SER A 232 -7.87 28.47 17.05
C SER A 232 -7.28 29.19 15.83
N LEU A 233 -6.98 28.43 14.77
CA LEU A 233 -6.43 29.00 13.54
C LEU A 233 -7.42 29.96 12.86
N ARG A 234 -8.73 29.66 12.91
CA ARG A 234 -9.80 30.52 12.40
C ARG A 234 -9.86 31.83 13.20
N SER A 235 -9.84 31.73 14.52
CA SER A 235 -9.94 32.91 15.40
C SER A 235 -8.73 33.84 15.24
N MET A 236 -7.57 33.31 14.87
CA MET A 236 -6.35 34.08 14.63
C MET A 236 -6.23 34.59 13.18
N GLN A 237 -7.23 34.34 12.33
CA GLN A 237 -7.20 34.66 10.89
C GLN A 237 -5.96 34.06 10.17
N ALA A 238 -5.40 32.98 10.70
CA ALA A 238 -4.19 32.34 10.17
C ALA A 238 -4.49 31.36 9.06
N MET A 239 -5.77 31.19 8.67
CA MET A 239 -6.18 30.20 7.66
C MET A 239 -7.35 30.76 6.83
N PRO A 240 -7.30 30.62 5.50
CA PRO A 240 -8.44 31.00 4.65
C PRO A 240 -9.70 30.21 4.98
N LEU A 241 -10.85 30.87 4.90
CA LEU A 241 -12.17 30.26 5.17
C LEU A 241 -12.44 29.04 4.29
N SER A 242 -11.88 29.03 3.08
CA SER A 242 -12.01 27.90 2.15
C SER A 242 -11.25 26.65 2.64
N GLU A 243 -10.13 26.82 3.30
CA GLU A 243 -9.34 25.70 3.84
C GLU A 243 -9.89 25.20 5.18
N ALA A 244 -10.51 26.10 5.95
CA ALA A 244 -11.04 25.78 7.26
C ALA A 244 -12.35 24.98 7.25
N LYS A 245 -13.04 24.93 6.10
CA LYS A 245 -14.36 24.27 6.00
C LYS A 245 -14.30 22.75 5.77
N ASN A 246 -13.16 22.18 5.40
CA ASN A 246 -13.13 20.83 4.82
C ASN A 246 -12.04 19.91 5.38
N ASP A 247 -12.06 19.69 6.68
CA ASP A 247 -11.19 18.69 7.31
C ASP A 247 -11.84 17.30 7.12
N SER A 248 -11.47 16.63 6.05
CA SER A 248 -12.04 15.34 5.69
C SER A 248 -11.14 14.18 6.13
N GLY A 249 -11.72 13.05 6.50
CA GLY A 249 -10.97 11.87 6.89
C GLY A 249 -11.60 10.55 6.48
N ILE A 250 -10.77 9.52 6.47
CA ILE A 250 -11.20 8.15 6.17
C ILE A 250 -10.80 7.26 7.35
N ILE A 251 -11.73 6.43 7.83
CA ILE A 251 -11.46 5.45 8.88
C ILE A 251 -11.68 4.05 8.28
N TYR A 252 -10.64 3.23 8.27
CA TYR A 252 -10.69 1.88 7.70
C TYR A 252 -10.93 0.83 8.79
N CYS A 253 -11.91 -0.03 8.55
CA CYS A 253 -12.30 -1.16 9.40
C CYS A 253 -12.23 -2.47 8.63
N GLN A 254 -12.06 -3.59 9.32
CA GLN A 254 -12.07 -4.91 8.68
C GLN A 254 -13.48 -5.39 8.33
N SER A 255 -14.47 -5.09 9.16
CA SER A 255 -15.81 -5.65 8.98
C SER A 255 -16.84 -4.58 8.61
N ARG A 256 -17.87 -5.00 7.85
CA ARG A 256 -19.03 -4.17 7.49
C ARG A 256 -19.75 -3.69 8.76
N LYS A 257 -19.97 -4.61 9.70
CA LYS A 257 -20.64 -4.32 10.97
C LYS A 257 -19.90 -3.24 11.77
N THR A 258 -18.57 -3.34 11.84
CA THR A 258 -17.76 -2.32 12.51
C THR A 258 -17.89 -0.96 11.81
N ALA A 259 -17.89 -0.96 10.48
CA ALA A 259 -18.02 0.28 9.71
C ALA A 259 -19.38 0.96 9.98
N ASP A 260 -20.46 0.18 9.99
CA ASP A 260 -21.81 0.70 10.29
C ASP A 260 -21.90 1.25 11.73
N SER A 261 -21.45 0.46 12.72
CA SER A 261 -21.57 0.84 14.13
C SER A 261 -20.69 2.06 14.45
N LEU A 262 -19.47 2.12 13.90
CA LEU A 262 -18.56 3.23 14.12
C LEU A 262 -19.09 4.52 13.48
N ALA A 263 -19.65 4.44 12.26
CA ALA A 263 -20.26 5.59 11.61
C ALA A 263 -21.45 6.11 12.43
N ALA A 264 -22.32 5.21 12.93
CA ALA A 264 -23.47 5.58 13.75
C ALA A 264 -23.03 6.24 15.07
N SER A 265 -21.98 5.71 15.73
CA SER A 265 -21.45 6.30 16.97
C SER A 265 -20.91 7.72 16.71
N LEU A 266 -20.15 7.90 15.63
CA LEU A 266 -19.63 9.22 15.24
C LEU A 266 -20.77 10.21 14.96
N GLN A 267 -21.85 9.76 14.31
CA GLN A 267 -23.04 10.59 14.07
C GLN A 267 -23.67 11.03 15.39
N SER A 268 -23.77 10.10 16.36
CA SER A 268 -24.32 10.39 17.69
C SER A 268 -23.49 11.44 18.44
N ASP A 269 -22.16 11.48 18.19
CA ASP A 269 -21.25 12.46 18.77
C ASP A 269 -21.11 13.74 17.92
N GLY A 270 -21.99 13.92 16.92
CA GLY A 270 -22.08 15.16 16.17
C GLY A 270 -21.12 15.29 14.99
N TYR A 271 -20.59 14.18 14.47
CA TYR A 271 -19.77 14.16 13.28
C TYR A 271 -20.60 13.76 12.06
N ARG A 272 -20.33 14.40 10.93
CA ARG A 272 -20.98 14.03 9.66
C ARG A 272 -20.25 12.83 9.05
N ALA A 273 -20.58 11.63 9.53
CA ALA A 273 -19.92 10.38 9.14
C ALA A 273 -20.89 9.47 8.41
N LEU A 274 -20.41 8.74 7.39
CA LEU A 274 -21.19 7.73 6.68
C LEU A 274 -20.37 6.45 6.48
N PRO A 275 -21.03 5.27 6.48
CA PRO A 275 -20.34 4.02 6.18
C PRO A 275 -20.15 3.82 4.69
N TYR A 276 -19.13 3.03 4.30
CA TYR A 276 -18.91 2.62 2.91
C TYR A 276 -18.35 1.19 2.89
N HIS A 277 -19.14 0.25 2.38
CA HIS A 277 -18.72 -1.15 2.25
C HIS A 277 -19.56 -1.89 1.21
N ALA A 278 -19.10 -3.07 0.80
CA ALA A 278 -19.73 -3.87 -0.25
C ALA A 278 -21.14 -4.40 0.11
N GLY A 279 -21.54 -4.31 1.38
CA GLY A 279 -22.90 -4.67 1.81
C GLY A 279 -23.96 -3.62 1.51
N LEU A 280 -23.55 -2.38 1.20
CA LEU A 280 -24.47 -1.33 0.78
C LEU A 280 -24.83 -1.50 -0.71
N THR A 281 -26.02 -1.04 -1.11
CA THR A 281 -26.38 -1.07 -2.54
C THR A 281 -25.47 -0.12 -3.34
N PRO A 282 -25.31 -0.36 -4.64
CA PRO A 282 -24.47 0.53 -5.46
C PRO A 282 -24.91 1.99 -5.40
N GLU A 283 -26.23 2.24 -5.34
CA GLU A 283 -26.79 3.59 -5.29
C GLU A 283 -26.37 4.30 -3.99
N VAL A 284 -26.50 3.62 -2.85
CA VAL A 284 -26.10 4.18 -1.53
C VAL A 284 -24.59 4.42 -1.49
N ARG A 285 -23.80 3.48 -2.04
CA ARG A 285 -22.34 3.65 -2.10
C ARG A 285 -21.97 4.90 -2.91
N ASN A 286 -22.56 5.05 -4.07
CA ASN A 286 -22.31 6.20 -4.95
C ASN A 286 -22.72 7.51 -4.26
N GLU A 287 -23.91 7.54 -3.65
CA GLU A 287 -24.39 8.71 -2.91
C GLU A 287 -23.41 9.09 -1.76
N ASN A 288 -23.02 8.11 -0.94
CA ASN A 288 -22.12 8.35 0.19
C ASN A 288 -20.76 8.88 -0.31
N GLN A 289 -20.27 8.33 -1.42
CA GLN A 289 -19.00 8.77 -2.04
C GLN A 289 -19.13 10.22 -2.55
N GLU A 290 -20.19 10.54 -3.27
CA GLU A 290 -20.43 11.90 -3.77
C GLU A 290 -20.55 12.92 -2.64
N ARG A 291 -21.29 12.59 -1.59
CA ARG A 291 -21.46 13.45 -0.42
C ARG A 291 -20.11 13.71 0.27
N PHE A 292 -19.24 12.70 0.30
CA PHE A 292 -17.89 12.87 0.84
C PHE A 292 -17.04 13.77 -0.07
N ILE A 293 -17.11 13.56 -1.38
CA ILE A 293 -16.34 14.37 -2.34
C ILE A 293 -16.75 15.85 -2.25
N ARG A 294 -18.06 16.14 -2.10
CA ARG A 294 -18.61 17.51 -2.02
C ARG A 294 -18.45 18.20 -0.66
N UNK A 295 -18.00 17.34 0.44
CA UNK A 295 -17.87 17.79 1.61
C UNK A 295 -18.99 17.89 2.40
N ASP A 296 -20.14 17.38 1.90
CA ASP A 296 -21.34 17.28 2.73
C ASP A 296 -21.13 16.35 3.93
N VAL A 297 -20.20 15.44 3.80
CA VAL A 297 -19.77 14.45 4.81
C VAL A 297 -18.28 14.69 5.06
N GLU A 298 -17.89 14.71 6.33
CA GLU A 298 -16.50 14.91 6.73
C GLU A 298 -15.74 13.60 6.94
N ILE A 299 -16.43 12.50 7.30
CA ILE A 299 -15.78 11.22 7.61
C ILE A 299 -16.46 10.08 6.84
N ILE A 300 -15.65 9.29 6.14
CA ILE A 300 -16.11 7.99 5.62
C ILE A 300 -15.52 6.89 6.51
N VAL A 301 -16.39 6.03 7.02
CA VAL A 301 -15.97 4.83 7.76
C VAL A 301 -16.12 3.64 6.81
N ALA A 302 -15.01 3.05 6.41
CA ALA A 302 -14.99 2.17 5.25
C ALA A 302 -14.30 0.83 5.52
N THR A 303 -14.72 -0.19 4.75
CA THR A 303 -13.90 -1.37 4.56
C THR A 303 -12.98 -1.14 3.35
N ILE A 304 -12.13 -2.11 3.03
CA ILE A 304 -11.20 -2.09 1.90
C ILE A 304 -11.88 -1.72 0.56
N ALA A 305 -13.22 -1.87 0.49
CA ALA A 305 -13.99 -1.52 -0.71
C ALA A 305 -13.93 -0.02 -1.05
N PHE A 306 -13.64 0.85 -0.07
CA PHE A 306 -13.49 2.29 -0.29
C PHE A 306 -12.04 2.57 -0.68
N GLY A 307 -11.78 2.50 -1.95
CA GLY A 307 -10.39 2.56 -2.33
C GLY A 307 -10.15 3.15 -3.71
N MET A 308 -10.28 2.34 -4.70
CA MET A 308 -9.89 2.73 -6.05
C MET A 308 -10.88 3.75 -6.64
N GLY A 309 -10.36 4.80 -7.26
CA GLY A 309 -11.17 5.84 -7.91
C GLY A 309 -11.47 7.08 -7.08
N ILE A 310 -11.14 7.12 -5.79
CA ILE A 310 -11.42 8.31 -4.98
C ILE A 310 -10.27 9.30 -5.12
N ASP A 311 -10.57 10.43 -5.73
CA ASP A 311 -9.60 11.51 -5.92
C ASP A 311 -10.05 12.79 -5.20
N LYS A 312 -10.01 12.74 -3.86
CA LYS A 312 -10.29 13.91 -3.02
C LYS A 312 -8.95 14.45 -2.50
N PRO A 313 -8.55 15.65 -2.89
CA PRO A 313 -7.20 16.15 -2.55
C PRO A 313 -7.03 16.46 -1.06
N ASN A 314 -8.06 16.91 -0.37
CA ASN A 314 -8.00 17.48 0.97
C ASN A 314 -8.36 16.49 2.09
N VAL A 315 -8.03 15.21 1.95
CA VAL A 315 -8.16 14.24 3.04
C VAL A 315 -7.03 14.51 4.05
N ARG A 316 -7.40 14.94 5.26
CA ARG A 316 -6.42 15.36 6.29
C ARG A 316 -5.97 14.22 7.19
N TYR A 317 -6.73 13.14 7.25
CA TYR A 317 -6.31 11.96 8.04
C TYR A 317 -6.88 10.67 7.45
N VAL A 318 -6.08 9.63 7.62
CA VAL A 318 -6.49 8.24 7.37
C VAL A 318 -6.21 7.47 8.65
N ILE A 319 -7.24 6.89 9.24
CA ILE A 319 -7.15 6.11 10.47
C ILE A 319 -7.45 4.64 10.16
N HIS A 320 -6.57 3.75 10.54
CA HIS A 320 -6.82 2.32 10.50
C HIS A 320 -7.29 1.88 11.88
N TYR A 321 -8.61 1.72 12.03
CA TYR A 321 -9.25 1.22 13.25
C TYR A 321 -8.84 -0.22 13.51
N ASP A 322 -8.73 -1.00 12.44
CA ASP A 322 -8.26 -2.38 12.45
C ASP A 322 -6.98 -2.50 11.62
N LEU A 323 -6.16 -3.51 11.92
CA LEU A 323 -4.93 -3.79 11.20
C LEU A 323 -5.25 -4.11 9.72
N PRO A 324 -4.62 -3.41 8.74
CA PRO A 324 -4.82 -3.77 7.33
C PRO A 324 -4.19 -5.13 6.99
N LYS A 325 -4.42 -5.63 5.78
CA LYS A 325 -3.97 -6.97 5.40
C LYS A 325 -2.49 -7.04 5.03
N SER A 326 -1.93 -5.92 4.55
CA SER A 326 -0.55 -5.87 4.06
C SER A 326 -0.01 -4.45 4.10
N ILE A 327 1.32 -4.33 3.98
CA ILE A 327 1.99 -3.02 3.87
C ILE A 327 1.55 -2.31 2.57
N GLU A 328 1.38 -3.04 1.48
CA GLU A 328 0.94 -2.44 0.21
C GLU A 328 -0.46 -1.85 0.35
N GLY A 329 -1.39 -2.59 0.97
CA GLY A 329 -2.73 -2.08 1.24
C GLY A 329 -2.69 -0.85 2.13
N TYR A 330 -1.91 -0.92 3.21
CA TYR A 330 -1.70 0.22 4.11
C TYR A 330 -1.16 1.44 3.35
N TYR A 331 -0.16 1.24 2.49
CA TYR A 331 0.44 2.33 1.70
C TYR A 331 -0.59 2.92 0.72
N GLN A 332 -1.37 2.09 0.04
CA GLN A 332 -2.43 2.57 -0.88
C GLN A 332 -3.50 3.37 -0.14
N GLU A 333 -3.92 2.87 1.03
CA GLU A 333 -4.97 3.49 1.84
C GLU A 333 -4.48 4.82 2.44
N THR A 334 -3.29 4.85 3.03
CA THR A 334 -2.69 6.10 3.54
C THR A 334 -2.37 7.09 2.41
N GLY A 335 -2.07 6.59 1.22
CA GLY A 335 -1.80 7.41 0.04
C GLY A 335 -2.97 8.27 -0.41
N ARG A 336 -4.19 8.05 0.12
CA ARG A 336 -5.36 8.90 -0.13
C ARG A 336 -5.29 10.22 0.62
N ALA A 337 -4.51 10.27 1.71
CA ALA A 337 -4.33 11.49 2.49
C ALA A 337 -3.41 12.48 1.77
N GLY A 338 -3.71 13.77 1.92
CA GLY A 338 -2.82 14.85 1.53
C GLY A 338 -2.39 14.86 0.06
N ARG A 339 -3.28 14.60 -0.86
CA ARG A 339 -2.95 14.65 -2.30
C ARG A 339 -2.65 16.06 -2.77
N ASP A 340 -3.12 17.06 -2.03
CA ASP A 340 -2.82 18.47 -2.24
C ASP A 340 -1.43 18.89 -1.71
N GLY A 341 -0.67 17.97 -1.14
CA GLY A 341 0.66 18.25 -0.59
C GLY A 341 0.65 18.75 0.85
N LEU A 342 -0.52 19.05 1.43
CA LEU A 342 -0.61 19.53 2.80
C LEU A 342 -0.44 18.39 3.81
N ARG A 343 0.08 18.74 5.00
CA ARG A 343 0.27 17.77 6.10
C ARG A 343 -1.01 16.98 6.37
N SER A 344 -0.87 15.69 6.47
CA SER A 344 -1.98 14.78 6.76
C SER A 344 -1.49 13.65 7.66
N ASP A 345 -2.37 13.19 8.55
CA ASP A 345 -2.02 12.20 9.56
C ASP A 345 -2.46 10.80 9.12
N CYS A 346 -1.59 9.82 9.32
CA CYS A 346 -1.85 8.40 9.05
C CYS A 346 -1.68 7.64 10.36
N ILE A 347 -2.81 7.29 10.99
CA ILE A 347 -2.85 6.65 12.31
C ILE A 347 -3.24 5.18 12.13
N LEU A 348 -2.45 4.27 12.67
CA LEU A 348 -2.80 2.86 12.69
C LEU A 348 -2.88 2.38 14.13
N PHE A 349 -4.03 1.83 14.51
CA PHE A 349 -4.21 1.17 15.81
C PHE A 349 -3.77 -0.28 15.70
N PHE A 350 -2.87 -0.68 16.58
CA PHE A 350 -2.29 -2.01 16.56
C PHE A 350 -2.63 -2.79 17.83
N SER A 351 -3.13 -4.01 17.65
CA SER A 351 -3.28 -4.98 18.73
C SER A 351 -2.96 -6.38 18.22
N TYR A 352 -2.50 -7.23 19.13
CA TYR A 352 -2.32 -8.65 18.81
C TYR A 352 -3.67 -9.36 18.60
N GLY A 353 -4.75 -8.84 19.19
CA GLY A 353 -6.10 -9.33 18.92
C GLY A 353 -6.47 -9.27 17.44
N ASP A 354 -6.15 -8.15 16.78
CA ASP A 354 -6.39 -7.99 15.35
C ASP A 354 -5.52 -8.96 14.53
N LYS A 355 -4.26 -9.14 14.92
CA LYS A 355 -3.36 -10.12 14.29
C LYS A 355 -3.99 -11.52 14.32
N PHE A 356 -4.47 -11.97 15.49
CA PHE A 356 -5.08 -13.29 15.64
C PHE A 356 -6.36 -13.43 14.80
N LYS A 357 -7.17 -12.38 14.71
CA LYS A 357 -8.36 -12.37 13.84
C LYS A 357 -7.97 -12.60 12.37
N ILE A 358 -6.93 -11.90 11.90
CA ILE A 358 -6.44 -12.04 10.52
C ILE A 358 -5.88 -13.46 10.30
N GLU A 359 -5.10 -13.99 11.23
CA GLU A 359 -4.56 -15.36 11.17
C GLU A 359 -5.69 -16.38 11.00
N HIS A 360 -6.76 -16.22 11.77
CA HIS A 360 -7.94 -17.10 11.68
C HIS A 360 -8.57 -17.05 10.28
N PHE A 361 -8.68 -15.87 9.65
CA PHE A 361 -9.18 -15.76 8.28
C PHE A 361 -8.21 -16.37 7.26
N ILE A 362 -6.90 -16.24 7.49
CA ILE A 362 -5.88 -16.84 6.62
C ILE A 362 -6.00 -18.37 6.65
N GLU A 363 -6.21 -18.96 7.83
CA GLU A 363 -6.37 -20.42 7.99
C GLU A 363 -7.53 -21.00 7.17
N GLN A 364 -8.56 -20.18 6.91
CA GLN A 364 -9.74 -20.61 6.14
C GLN A 364 -9.53 -20.60 4.62
N LYS A 365 -8.40 -20.08 4.13
CA LYS A 365 -8.08 -20.08 2.69
C LYS A 365 -7.77 -21.51 2.23
N GLU A 366 -8.36 -21.92 1.13
CA GLU A 366 -8.19 -23.28 0.59
C GLU A 366 -6.82 -23.46 -0.08
N ASP A 367 -6.39 -22.45 -0.85
CA ASP A 367 -5.12 -22.53 -1.59
C ASP A 367 -3.94 -22.31 -0.64
N GLU A 368 -2.99 -23.26 -0.65
CA GLU A 368 -1.80 -23.22 0.22
C GLU A 368 -0.88 -22.04 -0.11
N LYS A 369 -0.70 -21.73 -1.39
CA LYS A 369 0.15 -20.60 -1.81
C LYS A 369 -0.44 -19.28 -1.36
N ASP A 370 -1.76 -19.11 -1.52
CA ASP A 370 -2.48 -17.91 -1.06
C ASP A 370 -2.35 -17.74 0.46
N ARG A 371 -2.44 -18.86 1.19
CA ARG A 371 -2.30 -18.87 2.64
C ARG A 371 -0.90 -18.44 3.07
N GLU A 372 0.14 -19.00 2.43
CA GLU A 372 1.54 -18.65 2.70
C GLU A 372 1.83 -17.17 2.40
N ALA A 373 1.34 -16.68 1.26
CA ALA A 373 1.49 -15.27 0.88
C ALA A 373 0.83 -14.35 1.91
N ALA A 374 -0.37 -14.69 2.35
CA ALA A 374 -1.10 -13.90 3.35
C ALA A 374 -0.38 -13.88 4.71
N TYR A 375 0.17 -15.02 5.15
CA TYR A 375 0.98 -15.06 6.39
C TYR A 375 2.24 -14.20 6.28
N ARG A 376 2.92 -14.24 5.14
CA ARG A 376 4.10 -13.40 4.89
C ARG A 376 3.74 -11.91 4.99
N GLN A 377 2.68 -11.50 4.30
CA GLN A 377 2.20 -10.11 4.30
C GLN A 377 1.84 -9.64 5.71
N LEU A 378 1.12 -10.47 6.47
CA LEU A 378 0.76 -10.16 7.85
C LEU A 378 2.01 -10.01 8.73
N ARG A 379 2.97 -10.92 8.60
CA ARG A 379 4.22 -10.88 9.36
C ARG A 379 4.99 -9.57 9.09
N GLU A 380 5.10 -9.18 7.82
CA GLU A 380 5.78 -7.94 7.42
C GLU A 380 5.09 -6.71 8.00
N LEU A 381 3.76 -6.68 7.98
CA LEU A 381 2.99 -5.57 8.56
C LEU A 381 3.14 -5.51 10.08
N VAL A 382 3.10 -6.64 10.76
CA VAL A 382 3.31 -6.69 12.22
C VAL A 382 4.71 -6.19 12.57
N GLN A 383 5.74 -6.60 11.80
CA GLN A 383 7.11 -6.10 11.99
C GLN A 383 7.18 -4.57 11.84
N TYR A 384 6.45 -4.02 10.86
CA TYR A 384 6.35 -2.56 10.69
C TYR A 384 5.71 -1.90 11.92
N CYS A 385 4.61 -2.46 12.41
CA CYS A 385 3.89 -1.90 13.57
C CYS A 385 4.75 -1.92 14.85
N GLU A 386 5.51 -2.99 15.04
CA GLU A 386 6.36 -3.18 16.22
C GLU A 386 7.72 -2.48 16.12
N SER A 387 8.03 -1.88 14.98
CA SER A 387 9.34 -1.28 14.71
C SER A 387 9.63 -0.08 15.61
N HIS A 388 10.88 0.04 16.06
CA HIS A 388 11.43 1.22 16.74
C HIS A 388 12.32 2.06 15.82
N VAL A 389 12.35 1.73 14.54
CA VAL A 389 13.08 2.48 13.50
C VAL A 389 12.08 3.43 12.81
N CYS A 390 12.58 4.54 12.28
CA CYS A 390 11.79 5.52 11.54
C CYS A 390 10.77 4.84 10.62
N ARG A 391 9.47 5.17 10.78
CA ARG A 391 8.37 4.57 9.99
C ARG A 391 8.60 4.72 8.49
N ARG A 392 9.05 5.90 8.08
CA ARG A 392 9.33 6.22 6.67
C ARG A 392 10.45 5.34 6.12
N ARG A 393 11.53 5.17 6.89
CA ARG A 393 12.66 4.33 6.49
C ARG A 393 12.23 2.88 6.27
N VAL A 394 11.45 2.31 7.20
CA VAL A 394 10.96 0.93 7.09
C VAL A 394 10.02 0.79 5.89
N LEU A 395 9.08 1.73 5.72
CA LEU A 395 8.09 1.69 4.64
C LEU A 395 8.77 1.79 3.26
N LEU A 396 9.71 2.72 3.10
CA LEU A 396 10.42 2.90 1.83
C LEU A 396 11.31 1.70 1.51
N ALA A 397 12.00 1.14 2.51
CA ALA A 397 12.82 -0.06 2.35
C ALA A 397 11.99 -1.25 1.88
N TYR A 398 10.76 -1.38 2.34
CA TYR A 398 9.84 -2.43 1.89
C TYR A 398 9.65 -2.39 0.36
N PHE A 399 9.55 -1.19 -0.20
CA PHE A 399 9.39 -0.99 -1.66
C PHE A 399 10.73 -0.93 -2.41
N GLY A 400 11.84 -1.22 -1.73
CA GLY A 400 13.17 -1.24 -2.34
C GLY A 400 13.80 0.15 -2.47
N GLU A 401 13.25 1.16 -1.79
CA GLU A 401 13.79 2.53 -1.82
C GLU A 401 14.60 2.79 -0.55
N ARG A 402 15.83 3.22 -0.73
CA ARG A 402 16.71 3.56 0.39
C ARG A 402 16.44 4.99 0.86
N TYR A 403 16.22 5.14 2.16
CA TYR A 403 16.05 6.43 2.82
C TYR A 403 17.26 6.69 3.71
N GLU A 404 18.07 7.65 3.32
CA GLU A 404 19.40 7.88 3.93
C GLU A 404 19.30 8.51 5.32
N ASP A 405 18.35 9.41 5.54
CA ASP A 405 18.22 10.13 6.80
C ASP A 405 17.68 9.18 7.90
N PRO A 406 18.39 9.02 9.02
CA PRO A 406 17.87 8.17 10.10
C PRO A 406 16.66 8.78 10.82
N ASN A 407 16.43 10.09 10.68
CA ASN A 407 15.35 10.82 11.33
C ASN A 407 14.58 11.63 10.29
N CYS A 408 13.35 11.21 9.98
CA CYS A 408 12.54 11.93 9.00
C CYS A 408 11.86 13.19 9.59
N GLY A 409 11.89 13.37 10.92
CA GLY A 409 11.23 14.47 11.61
C GLY A 409 9.70 14.45 11.51
N HIS A 410 9.12 13.40 10.91
CA HIS A 410 7.70 13.40 10.54
C HIS A 410 7.06 12.01 10.68
N CYS A 411 7.38 11.32 11.78
CA CYS A 411 6.70 10.09 12.22
C CYS A 411 6.80 9.97 13.75
N ASP A 412 5.99 9.12 14.34
CA ASP A 412 5.94 8.94 15.80
C ASP A 412 7.31 8.59 16.39
N VAL A 413 8.05 7.70 15.74
CA VAL A 413 9.37 7.26 16.21
C VAL A 413 10.38 8.42 16.22
N CYS A 414 10.34 9.27 15.20
CA CYS A 414 11.30 10.38 15.06
C CYS A 414 10.96 11.58 15.95
N VAL A 415 9.66 11.85 16.12
CA VAL A 415 9.18 13.00 16.90
C VAL A 415 9.22 12.70 18.41
N GLU A 416 8.91 11.45 18.78
CA GLU A 416 8.92 10.98 20.17
C GLU A 416 9.88 9.79 20.30
N PRO A 417 11.19 10.01 20.13
CA PRO A 417 12.15 8.91 20.15
C PRO A 417 12.20 8.24 21.52
N ARG A 418 12.14 6.92 21.50
CA ARG A 418 12.32 6.13 22.71
C ARG A 418 13.77 6.19 23.19
N GLU A 419 13.95 6.07 24.50
CA GLU A 419 15.28 6.03 25.10
C GLU A 419 16.09 4.87 24.49
N ARG A 420 17.33 5.16 24.11
CA ARG A 420 18.24 4.17 23.53
C ARG A 420 19.36 3.87 24.51
N PHE A 421 19.92 2.68 24.41
CA PHE A 421 21.05 2.26 25.23
C PHE A 421 22.11 1.61 24.34
N ASP A 422 23.32 1.51 24.85
CA ASP A 422 24.40 0.77 24.18
C ASP A 422 24.04 -0.73 24.25
N GLY A 423 23.44 -1.23 23.17
CA GLY A 423 23.04 -2.61 23.02
C GLY A 423 24.07 -3.50 22.35
N THR A 424 25.32 -3.04 22.27
CA THR A 424 26.39 -3.77 21.56
C THR A 424 26.53 -5.20 22.09
N ILE A 425 26.54 -5.39 23.43
CA ILE A 425 26.65 -6.72 24.02
C ILE A 425 25.43 -7.60 23.65
N ALA A 426 24.23 -7.05 23.72
CA ALA A 426 23.03 -7.79 23.32
C ALA A 426 23.09 -8.18 21.84
N ALA A 427 23.50 -7.25 20.98
CA ALA A 427 23.71 -7.52 19.55
C ALA A 427 24.75 -8.62 19.33
N GLN A 428 25.89 -8.55 20.03
CA GLN A 428 26.96 -9.56 19.92
C GLN A 428 26.45 -10.94 20.34
N LYS A 429 25.66 -11.04 21.42
CA LYS A 429 25.04 -12.32 21.83
C LYS A 429 24.17 -12.91 20.74
N ILE A 430 23.30 -12.09 20.13
CA ILE A 430 22.41 -12.51 19.04
C ILE A 430 23.26 -12.97 17.83
N LEU A 431 24.18 -12.11 17.37
CA LEU A 431 24.97 -12.36 16.16
C LEU A 431 25.89 -13.58 16.35
N SER A 432 26.50 -13.75 17.53
CA SER A 432 27.30 -14.94 17.86
C SER A 432 26.43 -16.21 17.83
N CYS A 433 25.22 -16.11 18.36
CA CYS A 433 24.29 -17.25 18.35
C CYS A 433 23.91 -17.62 16.91
N VAL A 434 23.59 -16.63 16.07
CA VAL A 434 23.28 -16.84 14.64
C VAL A 434 24.46 -17.54 13.95
N TYR A 435 25.69 -17.05 14.18
CA TYR A 435 26.91 -17.65 13.60
C TYR A 435 27.08 -19.10 14.04
N ARG A 436 26.99 -19.35 15.36
CA ARG A 436 27.24 -20.68 15.94
C ARG A 436 26.18 -21.72 15.60
N THR A 437 24.97 -21.28 15.27
CA THR A 437 23.89 -22.18 14.81
C THR A 437 23.92 -22.39 13.29
N GLY A 438 24.94 -21.83 12.60
CA GLY A 438 25.19 -22.05 11.18
C GLY A 438 24.31 -21.24 10.25
N GLU A 439 23.72 -20.14 10.74
CA GLU A 439 22.89 -19.24 9.94
C GLU A 439 21.70 -19.96 9.24
N ARG A 440 21.09 -20.93 9.94
CA ARG A 440 20.04 -21.81 9.39
C ARG A 440 18.72 -21.73 10.16
N PHE A 441 18.62 -20.82 11.12
CA PHE A 441 17.47 -20.76 12.02
C PHE A 441 16.87 -19.34 12.07
N GLY A 442 15.56 -19.28 12.35
CA GLY A 442 14.82 -18.03 12.50
C GLY A 442 14.94 -17.44 13.91
N ALA A 443 14.39 -16.23 14.06
CA ALA A 443 14.51 -15.44 15.29
C ALA A 443 14.08 -16.20 16.55
N GLN A 444 12.93 -16.90 16.49
CA GLN A 444 12.42 -17.62 17.65
C GLN A 444 13.41 -18.67 18.17
N TYR A 445 14.02 -19.42 17.25
CA TYR A 445 15.00 -20.44 17.60
C TYR A 445 16.24 -19.83 18.27
N ILE A 446 16.73 -18.71 17.72
CA ILE A 446 17.89 -17.99 18.29
C ILE A 446 17.56 -17.52 19.71
N VAL A 447 16.36 -16.97 19.93
CA VAL A 447 15.90 -16.56 21.27
C VAL A 447 15.86 -17.76 22.22
N ASP A 448 15.34 -18.90 21.77
CA ASP A 448 15.24 -20.11 22.60
C ASP A 448 16.63 -20.63 23.01
N VAL A 449 17.64 -20.56 22.10
CA VAL A 449 19.02 -20.91 22.43
C VAL A 449 19.60 -19.93 23.47
N LEU A 450 19.41 -18.62 23.26
CA LEU A 450 19.90 -17.59 24.20
C LEU A 450 19.29 -17.74 25.58
N GLN A 451 18.04 -18.16 25.67
CA GLN A 451 17.33 -18.37 26.93
C GLN A 451 17.66 -19.71 27.59
N GLY A 452 18.35 -20.61 26.91
CA GLY A 452 18.67 -21.94 27.42
C GLY A 452 17.45 -22.88 27.43
N SER A 453 16.64 -22.83 26.39
CA SER A 453 15.46 -23.70 26.25
C SER A 453 15.85 -25.16 26.01
N GLU A 454 15.21 -26.08 26.71
CA GLU A 454 15.39 -27.53 26.58
C GLU A 454 14.50 -28.14 25.48
N SER A 455 14.13 -27.35 24.48
CA SER A 455 13.29 -27.86 23.39
C SER A 455 13.99 -29.01 22.64
N GLN A 456 13.21 -30.00 22.21
CA GLN A 456 13.70 -31.18 21.52
C GLN A 456 14.58 -30.81 20.33
N LYS A 457 14.23 -29.76 19.59
CA LYS A 457 14.97 -29.30 18.40
C LYS A 457 16.37 -28.78 18.76
N ILE A 458 16.52 -28.11 19.91
CA ILE A 458 17.83 -27.62 20.37
C ILE A 458 18.71 -28.79 20.79
N LEU A 459 18.15 -29.76 21.51
CA LEU A 459 18.89 -30.95 21.95
C LEU A 459 19.33 -31.82 20.76
N GLN A 460 18.45 -32.02 19.79
CA GLN A 460 18.75 -32.79 18.56
C GLN A 460 19.89 -32.16 17.75
N ASN A 461 19.94 -30.82 17.71
CA ASN A 461 21.00 -30.09 16.99
C ASN A 461 22.26 -29.91 17.86
N ARG A 462 22.24 -30.37 19.13
CA ARG A 462 23.32 -30.22 20.10
C ARG A 462 23.71 -28.74 20.35
N HIS A 463 22.72 -27.85 20.20
CA HIS A 463 22.93 -26.41 20.43
C HIS A 463 22.89 -26.04 21.90
N ASP A 464 22.50 -26.96 22.78
CA ASP A 464 22.64 -26.86 24.22
C ASP A 464 24.12 -26.88 24.67
N THR A 465 25.05 -27.30 23.80
CA THR A 465 26.51 -27.28 24.09
C THR A 465 27.22 -26.01 23.61
N LEU A 466 26.51 -25.11 22.93
CA LEU A 466 27.09 -23.87 22.42
C LEU A 466 27.40 -22.89 23.54
N LYS A 467 28.48 -22.11 23.37
CA LYS A 467 28.85 -21.04 24.32
C LYS A 467 27.79 -19.94 24.42
N THR A 468 26.88 -19.88 23.45
CA THR A 468 25.76 -18.92 23.42
C THR A 468 24.46 -19.49 24.02
N TYR A 469 24.46 -20.73 24.48
CA TYR A 469 23.30 -21.35 25.12
C TYR A 469 23.13 -20.79 26.54
N GLY A 470 21.93 -20.23 26.79
CA GLY A 470 21.57 -19.75 28.14
C GLY A 470 22.24 -18.46 28.56
N VAL A 471 22.91 -17.73 27.64
CA VAL A 471 23.62 -16.48 27.99
C VAL A 471 22.72 -15.25 27.98
N GLY A 472 21.45 -15.41 27.62
CA GLY A 472 20.52 -14.30 27.44
C GLY A 472 19.43 -14.23 28.51
N LYS A 473 19.73 -14.57 29.75
CA LYS A 473 18.72 -14.59 30.84
C LYS A 473 18.36 -13.20 31.36
N GLU A 474 19.14 -12.18 31.01
CA GLU A 474 18.92 -10.80 31.46
C GLU A 474 17.72 -10.10 30.79
N TYR A 475 17.26 -10.61 29.65
CA TYR A 475 16.09 -10.08 28.94
C TYR A 475 15.06 -11.18 28.72
N SER A 476 13.80 -10.82 28.66
CA SER A 476 12.70 -11.74 28.35
C SER A 476 12.68 -12.12 26.87
N LYS A 477 11.97 -13.19 26.52
CA LYS A 477 11.84 -13.61 25.11
C LYS A 477 11.30 -12.49 24.20
N PRO A 478 10.21 -11.76 24.57
CA PRO A 478 9.75 -10.63 23.75
C PRO A 478 10.81 -9.53 23.57
N GLN A 479 11.61 -9.25 24.60
CA GLN A 479 12.67 -8.24 24.51
C GLN A 479 13.76 -8.68 23.52
N TRP A 480 14.19 -9.94 23.57
CA TRP A 480 15.16 -10.51 22.61
C TRP A 480 14.60 -10.47 21.18
N GLN A 481 13.32 -10.81 21.00
CA GLN A 481 12.66 -10.73 19.70
C GLN A 481 12.65 -9.30 19.17
N SER A 482 12.39 -8.32 20.05
CA SER A 482 12.42 -6.89 19.70
C SER A 482 13.81 -6.46 19.22
N PHE A 483 14.87 -6.88 19.94
CA PHE A 483 16.26 -6.58 19.55
C PHE A 483 16.60 -7.20 18.19
N ILE A 484 16.22 -8.46 17.96
CA ILE A 484 16.48 -9.12 16.65
C ILE A 484 15.78 -8.36 15.54
N ARG A 485 14.52 -7.97 15.75
CA ARG A 485 13.75 -7.20 14.77
C ARG A 485 14.46 -5.87 14.47
N GLU A 486 14.91 -5.17 15.50
CA GLU A 486 15.61 -3.89 15.34
C GLU A 486 16.94 -4.09 14.58
N LEU A 487 17.70 -5.15 14.87
CA LEU A 487 18.93 -5.47 14.15
C LEU A 487 18.66 -5.74 12.65
N ILE A 488 17.55 -6.41 12.32
CA ILE A 488 17.15 -6.64 10.94
C ILE A 488 16.84 -5.29 10.26
N GLN A 489 16.06 -4.45 10.91
CA GLN A 489 15.61 -3.16 10.36
C GLN A 489 16.77 -2.16 10.22
N LEU A 490 17.76 -2.24 11.10
CA LEU A 490 18.98 -1.42 11.03
C LEU A 490 20.02 -1.98 10.04
N GLY A 491 19.75 -3.14 9.48
CA GLY A 491 20.62 -3.76 8.46
C GLY A 491 21.81 -4.51 9.03
N TYR A 492 21.76 -4.91 10.30
CA TYR A 492 22.83 -5.74 10.90
C TYR A 492 22.62 -7.23 10.67
N VAL A 493 21.42 -7.64 10.28
CA VAL A 493 21.06 -9.05 10.03
C VAL A 493 20.17 -9.08 8.78
N ASP A 494 20.44 -10.00 7.89
CA ASP A 494 19.61 -10.24 6.70
C ASP A 494 18.65 -11.40 6.96
N LEU A 495 17.52 -11.40 6.26
CA LEU A 495 16.58 -12.51 6.23
C LEU A 495 16.70 -13.26 4.91
N SER A 496 16.68 -14.59 4.97
CA SER A 496 16.71 -15.45 3.78
C SER A 496 15.62 -16.51 3.89
N GLY A 497 14.90 -16.76 2.80
CA GLY A 497 13.79 -17.72 2.74
C GLY A 497 12.43 -17.09 2.93
N ASP A 498 11.46 -17.56 2.18
CA ASP A 498 10.10 -17.00 2.14
C ASP A 498 9.19 -17.56 3.25
N LYS A 499 9.08 -18.88 3.32
CA LYS A 499 8.15 -19.55 4.24
C LYS A 499 8.65 -19.53 5.69
N TYR A 500 9.93 -19.82 5.88
CA TYR A 500 10.57 -19.88 7.19
C TYR A 500 11.87 -19.07 7.15
N PRO A 501 11.74 -17.72 7.31
CA PRO A 501 12.94 -16.87 7.19
C PRO A 501 14.00 -17.24 8.23
N VAL A 502 15.24 -17.36 7.77
CA VAL A 502 16.40 -17.61 8.63
C VAL A 502 17.26 -16.37 8.69
N LEU A 503 17.98 -16.20 9.81
CA LEU A 503 18.85 -15.06 10.04
C LEU A 503 20.22 -15.30 9.40
N LYS A 504 20.70 -14.33 8.64
CA LYS A 504 22.00 -14.36 7.96
C LYS A 504 22.86 -13.19 8.40
N LEU A 505 24.14 -13.45 8.59
CA LEU A 505 25.10 -12.39 8.90
C LEU A 505 25.57 -11.71 7.62
N ASN A 506 25.94 -10.44 7.77
CA ASN A 506 26.46 -9.62 6.67
C ASN A 506 27.72 -8.87 7.11
N GLU A 507 28.21 -7.94 6.31
CA GLU A 507 29.42 -7.18 6.61
C GLU A 507 29.27 -6.36 7.90
N LYS A 508 28.11 -5.73 8.13
CA LYS A 508 27.85 -4.95 9.35
C LYS A 508 27.87 -5.83 10.60
N SER A 509 27.24 -7.01 10.55
CA SER A 509 27.25 -7.91 11.70
C SER A 509 28.67 -8.34 12.07
N ARG A 510 29.53 -8.56 11.07
CA ARG A 510 30.94 -8.91 11.29
C ARG A 510 31.71 -7.78 11.99
N LYS A 511 31.43 -6.51 11.66
CA LYS A 511 32.01 -5.34 12.31
C LYS A 511 31.63 -5.28 13.80
N VAL A 512 30.37 -5.58 14.12
CA VAL A 512 29.87 -5.63 15.51
C VAL A 512 30.57 -6.76 16.28
N LEU A 513 30.66 -7.95 15.66
CA LEU A 513 31.32 -9.11 16.29
C LEU A 513 32.83 -8.88 16.53
N SER A 514 33.47 -8.13 15.64
CA SER A 514 34.90 -7.77 15.78
C SER A 514 35.14 -6.51 16.62
N GLN A 515 34.12 -6.00 17.28
CA GLN A 515 34.17 -4.81 18.16
C GLN A 515 34.58 -3.52 17.43
N LYS A 516 34.34 -3.45 16.12
CA LYS A 516 34.63 -2.26 15.29
C LYS A 516 33.46 -1.33 15.16
N GLU A 517 32.30 -1.75 15.64
CA GLU A 517 31.05 -0.97 15.52
C GLU A 517 30.17 -1.18 16.74
N GLN A 518 29.70 -0.09 17.32
CA GLN A 518 28.72 -0.09 18.42
C GLN A 518 27.31 -0.11 17.87
N VAL A 519 26.40 -0.75 18.60
CA VAL A 519 24.98 -0.85 18.24
C VAL A 519 24.15 -0.21 19.35
N PHE A 520 23.33 0.78 18.98
CA PHE A 520 22.38 1.39 19.89
C PHE A 520 21.00 0.81 19.63
N LEU A 521 20.42 0.22 20.67
CA LEU A 521 19.09 -0.39 20.61
C LEU A 521 18.10 0.39 21.47
N THR A 522 16.83 0.25 21.16
CA THR A 522 15.74 0.85 21.96
C THR A 522 15.68 0.15 23.31
N LYS A 523 15.62 0.95 24.37
CA LYS A 523 15.52 0.45 25.74
C LYS A 523 14.22 -0.36 25.90
N PRO A 524 14.29 -1.59 26.41
CA PRO A 524 13.09 -2.42 26.57
C PRO A 524 12.11 -1.77 27.55
N GLU A 525 10.83 -1.79 27.20
CA GLU A 525 9.80 -1.38 28.15
C GLU A 525 9.71 -2.41 29.29
N GLU A 526 9.55 -1.93 30.50
CA GLU A 526 9.20 -2.81 31.61
C GLU A 526 7.82 -3.40 31.33
N PRO A 527 7.61 -4.71 31.63
CA PRO A 527 6.31 -5.31 31.42
C PRO A 527 5.25 -4.50 32.20
N ARG A 528 4.35 -3.85 31.50
CA ARG A 528 3.19 -3.27 32.15
C ARG A 528 2.39 -4.43 32.73
N LEU A 529 2.18 -4.42 34.05
CA LEU A 529 1.24 -5.33 34.67
C LEU A 529 -0.11 -5.08 33.99
N VAL A 530 -0.53 -6.05 33.19
CA VAL A 530 -1.86 -6.01 32.55
C VAL A 530 -2.86 -6.09 33.70
N GLN A 531 -3.40 -4.96 34.11
CA GLN A 531 -4.60 -4.97 34.92
C GLN A 531 -5.68 -5.63 34.06
N LYS A 532 -6.26 -6.69 34.54
CA LYS A 532 -7.42 -7.31 33.89
C LYS A 532 -8.46 -6.22 33.66
N PRO A 533 -9.02 -6.08 32.45
CA PRO A 533 -10.08 -5.10 32.24
C PRO A 533 -11.22 -5.39 33.22
N ASP A 534 -11.70 -4.36 33.87
CA ASP A 534 -12.93 -4.45 34.67
C ASP A 534 -14.05 -4.93 33.74
N ALA A 535 -14.86 -5.85 34.25
CA ALA A 535 -15.85 -6.61 33.47
C ALA A 535 -17.07 -5.80 32.99
N ASP A 536 -16.92 -4.49 32.76
CA ASP A 536 -18.06 -3.61 32.44
C ASP A 536 -17.96 -2.90 31.06
N ASP A 537 -17.09 -3.38 30.18
CA ASP A 537 -17.06 -2.85 28.79
C ASP A 537 -17.97 -3.70 27.91
N ARG A 538 -19.24 -3.30 27.83
CA ARG A 538 -20.26 -3.97 27.00
C ARG A 538 -20.21 -3.58 25.51
N TYR A 539 -19.08 -3.12 25.03
CA TYR A 539 -18.92 -2.71 23.63
C TYR A 539 -17.60 -3.24 23.05
N ASP A 540 -17.51 -4.58 22.95
CA ASP A 540 -16.52 -5.25 22.11
C ASP A 540 -17.20 -6.03 20.98
#